data_9a8d1b83edcd7ffa5e3a8404d91e1001
#
_entry.id   9a8d1b83edcd7ffa5e3a8404d91e1001
#
_cell.length_a   1.000
_cell.length_b   1.000
_cell.length_c   1.000
_cell.angle_alpha   90.00
_cell.angle_beta   90.00
_cell.angle_gamma   90.00
#
_symmetry.space_group_name_H-M   'P 1'
#
loop_
_entity.id
_entity.type
_entity.pdbx_description
1 polymer ?
#
loop_
_entity_poly.entity_id
_entity_poly.type
_entity_poly.pdbx_seq_one_letter_code
_entity_poly.pdbx_strand_id
1 'polypeptide(L)'
;MRTIRKTTKSQRTPTTEIRGLILDASKRIIEEDGYDAFTIRLLSEKADVSPASIYRHIGDKQAVINALIDDSFQTLREKLLRVTTEDPLQRLYDAGVVYRGHAKASPGIYALLWRWHAGEASEACLAAMTELVRYGQAAGKIRRDDPHLIAWSIWSAVHGFVQFE
;
A
#
# COMPACT_ATOMS: atom_id res chain seq x y z
N MET A 1 3.38 47.23 -36.76
CA MET A 1 2.50 46.12 -36.32
C MET A 1 3.32 45.20 -35.41
N ARG A 2 3.12 45.27 -34.11
CA ARG A 2 3.96 44.59 -33.11
C ARG A 2 3.15 43.41 -32.56
N THR A 3 3.50 42.19 -32.96
CA THR A 3 2.83 40.95 -32.58
C THR A 3 3.17 40.64 -31.12
N ILE A 4 2.18 40.70 -30.22
CA ILE A 4 2.30 40.33 -28.82
C ILE A 4 2.24 38.79 -28.74
N ARG A 5 3.37 38.15 -28.46
CA ARG A 5 3.40 36.71 -28.05
C ARG A 5 2.72 36.57 -26.68
N LYS A 6 1.54 35.95 -26.64
CA LYS A 6 0.91 35.46 -25.44
C LYS A 6 1.77 34.33 -24.87
N THR A 7 2.47 34.58 -23.79
CA THR A 7 3.08 33.57 -22.92
C THR A 7 1.96 32.83 -22.20
N THR A 8 1.70 31.61 -22.62
CA THR A 8 0.80 30.69 -21.90
C THR A 8 1.45 30.38 -20.56
N LYS A 9 0.85 30.86 -19.48
CA LYS A 9 1.22 30.55 -18.10
C LYS A 9 1.02 29.04 -17.92
N SER A 10 2.12 28.26 -17.84
CA SER A 10 2.08 26.85 -17.47
C SER A 10 1.37 26.75 -16.11
N GLN A 11 0.20 26.14 -16.08
CA GLN A 11 -0.47 25.81 -14.83
C GLN A 11 0.44 24.83 -14.08
N ARG A 12 0.91 25.22 -12.88
CA ARG A 12 1.66 24.34 -11.99
C ARG A 12 0.71 23.24 -11.51
N THR A 13 1.00 22.02 -11.90
CA THR A 13 0.33 20.82 -11.39
C THR A 13 0.42 20.79 -9.86
N PRO A 14 -0.67 20.59 -9.11
CA PRO A 14 -0.62 20.50 -7.66
C PRO A 14 0.33 19.41 -7.16
N THR A 15 0.98 19.62 -6.03
CA THR A 15 1.95 18.68 -5.44
C THR A 15 1.36 17.29 -5.20
N THR A 16 0.10 17.22 -4.77
CA THR A 16 -0.64 15.96 -4.56
C THR A 16 -0.85 15.19 -5.84
N GLU A 17 -1.14 15.88 -6.94
CA GLU A 17 -1.32 15.28 -8.26
C GLU A 17 0.00 14.70 -8.80
N ILE A 18 1.11 15.43 -8.66
CA ILE A 18 2.44 14.94 -9.06
C ILE A 18 2.83 13.70 -8.27
N ARG A 19 2.58 13.69 -6.95
CA ARG A 19 2.84 12.53 -6.10
C ARG A 19 2.03 11.31 -6.57
N GLY A 20 0.74 11.49 -6.87
CA GLY A 20 -0.13 10.45 -7.42
C GLY A 20 0.42 9.86 -8.72
N LEU A 21 0.79 10.72 -9.69
CA LEU A 21 1.37 10.29 -10.97
C LEU A 21 2.64 9.45 -10.77
N ILE A 22 3.52 9.85 -9.83
CA ILE A 22 4.74 9.11 -9.52
C ILE A 22 4.41 7.73 -8.94
N LEU A 23 3.50 7.65 -7.97
CA LEU A 23 3.13 6.38 -7.33
C LEU A 23 2.42 5.43 -8.30
N ASP A 24 1.50 5.93 -9.13
CA ASP A 24 0.80 5.13 -10.14
C ASP A 24 1.75 4.56 -11.19
N ALA A 25 2.69 5.37 -11.68
CA ALA A 25 3.71 4.91 -12.61
C ALA A 25 4.66 3.90 -11.96
N SER A 26 5.04 4.15 -10.69
CA SER A 26 5.90 3.23 -9.92
C SER A 26 5.23 1.88 -9.74
N LYS A 27 3.94 1.86 -9.39
CA LYS A 27 3.17 0.63 -9.26
C LYS A 27 3.15 -0.16 -10.57
N ARG A 28 2.88 0.50 -11.70
CA ARG A 28 2.90 -0.16 -13.01
C ARG A 28 4.26 -0.77 -13.33
N ILE A 29 5.36 -0.07 -13.11
CA ILE A 29 6.71 -0.60 -13.35
C ILE A 29 6.96 -1.85 -12.50
N ILE A 30 6.61 -1.81 -11.21
CA ILE A 30 6.82 -2.95 -10.30
C ILE A 30 5.98 -4.16 -10.73
N GLU A 31 4.73 -3.96 -11.17
CA GLU A 31 3.83 -5.05 -11.59
C GLU A 31 4.20 -5.63 -12.96
N GLU A 32 4.64 -4.79 -13.91
CA GLU A 32 4.92 -5.19 -15.28
C GLU A 32 6.36 -5.67 -15.48
N ASP A 33 7.33 -4.92 -14.94
CA ASP A 33 8.76 -5.09 -15.21
C ASP A 33 9.53 -5.63 -13.99
N GLY A 34 8.91 -5.65 -12.80
CA GLY A 34 9.51 -6.10 -11.54
C GLY A 34 10.37 -5.04 -10.85
N TYR A 35 10.72 -5.32 -9.58
CA TYR A 35 11.52 -4.41 -8.75
C TYR A 35 12.93 -4.13 -9.32
N ASP A 36 13.57 -5.12 -9.93
CA ASP A 36 14.95 -5.01 -10.40
C ASP A 36 15.07 -4.05 -11.59
N ALA A 37 14.01 -3.94 -12.42
CA ALA A 37 13.93 -2.99 -13.52
C ALA A 37 13.64 -1.55 -13.05
N PHE A 38 13.17 -1.35 -11.81
CA PHE A 38 12.77 -0.04 -11.30
C PHE A 38 13.96 0.90 -11.14
N THR A 39 13.96 2.00 -11.89
CA THR A 39 14.94 3.09 -11.81
C THR A 39 14.22 4.45 -11.83
N ILE A 40 14.85 5.48 -11.24
CA ILE A 40 14.31 6.86 -11.31
C ILE A 40 14.20 7.35 -12.75
N ARG A 41 15.08 6.91 -13.66
CA ARG A 41 15.02 7.25 -15.07
C ARG A 41 13.77 6.66 -15.74
N LEU A 42 13.54 5.35 -15.57
CA LEU A 42 12.35 4.68 -16.11
C LEU A 42 11.06 5.27 -15.52
N LEU A 43 11.08 5.56 -14.22
CA LEU A 43 9.96 6.21 -13.54
C LEU A 43 9.67 7.60 -14.12
N SER A 44 10.71 8.41 -14.39
CA SER A 44 10.60 9.72 -15.01
C SER A 44 9.94 9.63 -16.39
N GLU A 45 10.35 8.67 -17.20
CA GLU A 45 9.79 8.41 -18.53
C GLU A 45 8.32 7.96 -18.46
N LYS A 46 8.00 7.02 -17.57
CA LYS A 46 6.64 6.44 -17.45
C LYS A 46 5.64 7.38 -16.77
N ALA A 47 6.09 8.24 -15.85
CA ALA A 47 5.24 9.21 -15.14
C ALA A 47 5.09 10.55 -15.88
N ASP A 48 5.87 10.80 -16.92
CA ASP A 48 6.02 12.11 -17.57
C ASP A 48 6.35 13.23 -16.54
N VAL A 49 7.25 12.90 -15.61
CA VAL A 49 7.69 13.80 -14.54
C VAL A 49 9.21 13.83 -14.51
N SER A 50 9.81 15.04 -14.48
CA SER A 50 11.27 15.14 -14.48
C SER A 50 11.91 14.46 -13.24
N PRO A 51 13.14 13.89 -13.36
CA PRO A 51 13.84 13.31 -12.20
C PRO A 51 13.97 14.29 -11.03
N ALA A 52 14.25 15.56 -11.30
CA ALA A 52 14.33 16.61 -10.28
C ALA A 52 13.00 16.81 -9.55
N SER A 53 11.88 16.63 -10.23
CA SER A 53 10.55 16.69 -9.62
C SER A 53 10.29 15.46 -8.74
N ILE A 54 10.70 14.26 -9.16
CA ILE A 54 10.59 13.04 -8.35
C ILE A 54 11.38 13.21 -7.03
N TYR A 55 12.65 13.61 -7.13
CA TYR A 55 13.48 13.86 -5.95
C TYR A 55 12.88 14.90 -4.99
N ARG A 56 12.28 15.95 -5.53
CA ARG A 56 11.65 17.01 -4.73
C ARG A 56 10.36 16.59 -4.06
N HIS A 57 9.52 15.77 -4.70
CA HIS A 57 8.18 15.44 -4.21
C HIS A 57 8.11 14.16 -3.39
N ILE A 58 9.03 13.22 -3.61
CA ILE A 58 9.08 11.95 -2.86
C ILE A 58 10.48 11.70 -2.31
N GLY A 59 11.51 11.76 -3.16
CA GLY A 59 12.88 11.48 -2.79
C GLY A 59 13.58 10.55 -3.78
N ASP A 60 14.51 9.75 -3.29
CA ASP A 60 15.26 8.77 -4.07
C ASP A 60 14.43 7.49 -4.36
N LYS A 61 15.07 6.53 -5.03
CA LYS A 61 14.46 5.22 -5.34
C LYS A 61 13.85 4.57 -4.08
N GLN A 62 14.58 4.58 -2.96
CA GLN A 62 14.13 3.96 -1.72
C GLN A 62 12.92 4.68 -1.14
N ALA A 63 12.91 6.01 -1.17
CA ALA A 63 11.78 6.80 -0.70
C ALA A 63 10.51 6.54 -1.55
N VAL A 64 10.65 6.35 -2.87
CA VAL A 64 9.52 5.99 -3.74
C VAL A 64 8.99 4.60 -3.40
N ILE A 65 9.87 3.61 -3.20
CA ILE A 65 9.48 2.26 -2.82
C ILE A 65 8.78 2.24 -1.46
N ASN A 66 9.33 2.96 -0.47
CA ASN A 66 8.69 3.08 0.85
C ASN A 66 7.28 3.70 0.73
N ALA A 67 7.14 4.75 -0.07
CA ALA A 67 5.84 5.38 -0.28
C ALA A 67 4.82 4.45 -0.96
N LEU A 68 5.25 3.55 -1.86
CA LEU A 68 4.40 2.52 -2.44
C LEU A 68 3.94 1.48 -1.42
N ILE A 69 4.86 1.07 -0.55
CA ILE A 69 4.57 0.11 0.54
C ILE A 69 3.57 0.72 1.52
N ASP A 70 3.78 1.97 1.93
CA ASP A 70 2.88 2.69 2.83
C ASP A 70 1.48 2.84 2.21
N ASP A 71 1.38 3.21 0.94
CA ASP A 71 0.12 3.33 0.19
C ASP A 71 -0.62 1.98 0.12
N SER A 72 0.12 0.89 -0.10
CA SER A 72 -0.42 -0.47 -0.11
C SER A 72 -0.99 -0.88 1.25
N PHE A 73 -0.26 -0.64 2.35
CA PHE A 73 -0.74 -0.92 3.71
C PHE A 73 -1.95 -0.04 4.08
N GLN A 74 -1.94 1.23 3.72
CA GLN A 74 -3.07 2.11 3.94
C GLN A 74 -4.31 1.62 3.20
N THR A 75 -4.16 1.24 1.93
CA THR A 75 -5.25 0.66 1.11
C THR A 75 -5.79 -0.63 1.73
N LEU A 76 -4.90 -1.52 2.19
CA LEU A 76 -5.31 -2.75 2.86
C LEU A 76 -6.07 -2.44 4.16
N ARG A 77 -5.54 -1.55 5.01
CA ARG A 77 -6.19 -1.10 6.24
C ARG A 77 -7.60 -0.58 5.98
N GLU A 78 -7.77 0.29 4.99
CA GLU A 78 -9.10 0.82 4.63
C GLU A 78 -10.08 -0.28 4.22
N LYS A 79 -9.62 -1.28 3.48
CA LYS A 79 -10.44 -2.45 3.12
C LYS A 79 -10.80 -3.28 4.34
N LEU A 80 -9.88 -3.51 5.27
CA LEU A 80 -10.13 -4.26 6.51
C LEU A 80 -11.15 -3.54 7.40
N LEU A 81 -11.08 -2.22 7.52
CA LEU A 81 -12.03 -1.42 8.30
C LEU A 81 -13.47 -1.45 7.75
N ARG A 82 -13.65 -1.82 6.48
CA ARG A 82 -14.97 -2.00 5.84
C ARG A 82 -15.58 -3.38 6.10
N VAL A 83 -14.84 -4.28 6.72
CA VAL A 83 -15.36 -5.60 7.10
C VAL A 83 -16.19 -5.45 8.38
N THR A 84 -17.51 -5.48 8.24
CA THR A 84 -18.48 -5.19 9.33
C THR A 84 -19.41 -6.37 9.64
N THR A 85 -19.10 -7.57 9.17
CA THR A 85 -19.85 -8.80 9.44
C THR A 85 -20.06 -8.97 10.96
N GLU A 86 -21.31 -9.24 11.38
CA GLU A 86 -21.66 -9.31 12.81
C GLU A 86 -21.04 -10.51 13.53
N ASP A 87 -21.03 -11.69 12.90
CA ASP A 87 -20.38 -12.87 13.48
C ASP A 87 -18.85 -12.67 13.53
N PRO A 88 -18.23 -12.77 14.72
CA PRO A 88 -16.80 -12.46 14.87
C PRO A 88 -15.86 -13.41 14.11
N LEU A 89 -16.21 -14.69 13.99
CA LEU A 89 -15.38 -15.64 13.27
C LEU A 89 -15.50 -15.44 11.76
N GLN A 90 -16.74 -15.20 11.29
CA GLN A 90 -16.97 -14.85 9.90
C GLN A 90 -16.29 -13.53 9.52
N ARG A 91 -16.30 -12.52 10.42
CA ARG A 91 -15.59 -11.26 10.22
C ARG A 91 -14.09 -11.46 10.05
N LEU A 92 -13.48 -12.33 10.85
CA LEU A 92 -12.06 -12.68 10.70
C LEU A 92 -11.78 -13.41 9.38
N TYR A 93 -12.66 -14.31 8.99
CA TYR A 93 -12.55 -15.00 7.70
C TYR A 93 -12.66 -14.01 6.53
N ASP A 94 -13.64 -13.11 6.57
CA ASP A 94 -13.83 -12.06 5.56
C ASP A 94 -12.60 -11.14 5.46
N ALA A 95 -11.99 -10.81 6.59
CA ALA A 95 -10.74 -10.05 6.62
C ALA A 95 -9.58 -10.82 5.94
N GLY A 96 -9.50 -12.14 6.12
CA GLY A 96 -8.55 -13.00 5.41
C GLY A 96 -8.78 -13.01 3.90
N VAL A 97 -10.05 -13.06 3.47
CA VAL A 97 -10.43 -12.96 2.04
C VAL A 97 -10.02 -11.61 1.46
N VAL A 98 -10.25 -10.51 2.20
CA VAL A 98 -9.83 -9.15 1.82
C VAL A 98 -8.31 -9.06 1.69
N TYR A 99 -7.57 -9.62 2.64
CA TYR A 99 -6.10 -9.66 2.61
C TYR A 99 -5.60 -10.40 1.36
N ARG A 100 -6.09 -11.63 1.13
CA ARG A 100 -5.75 -12.43 -0.05
C ARG A 100 -6.06 -11.70 -1.36
N GLY A 101 -7.25 -11.10 -1.44
CA GLY A 101 -7.65 -10.31 -2.61
C GLY A 101 -6.75 -9.10 -2.85
N HIS A 102 -6.26 -8.44 -1.79
CA HIS A 102 -5.30 -7.34 -1.88
C HIS A 102 -3.96 -7.81 -2.44
N ALA A 103 -3.43 -8.92 -1.94
CA ALA A 103 -2.19 -9.52 -2.42
C ALA A 103 -2.27 -9.90 -3.92
N LYS A 104 -3.35 -10.55 -4.32
CA LYS A 104 -3.57 -10.97 -5.72
C LYS A 104 -3.80 -9.80 -6.69
N ALA A 105 -4.32 -8.68 -6.21
CA ALA A 105 -4.54 -7.49 -7.03
C ALA A 105 -3.24 -6.76 -7.39
N SER A 106 -2.16 -6.97 -6.62
CA SER A 106 -0.86 -6.30 -6.84
C SER A 106 0.29 -7.18 -6.34
N PRO A 107 0.56 -8.31 -7.02
CA PRO A 107 1.54 -9.30 -6.56
C PRO A 107 2.97 -8.76 -6.51
N GLY A 108 3.35 -7.86 -7.43
CA GLY A 108 4.65 -7.22 -7.44
C GLY A 108 4.86 -6.32 -6.21
N ILE A 109 3.87 -5.48 -5.88
CA ILE A 109 3.90 -4.68 -4.66
C ILE A 109 3.86 -5.56 -3.41
N TYR A 110 2.99 -6.60 -3.42
CA TYR A 110 2.89 -7.52 -2.30
C TYR A 110 4.23 -8.21 -1.98
N ALA A 111 5.01 -8.59 -2.99
CA ALA A 111 6.35 -9.16 -2.82
C ALA A 111 7.33 -8.18 -2.16
N LEU A 112 7.11 -6.87 -2.26
CA LEU A 112 7.94 -5.85 -1.60
C LEU A 112 7.60 -5.70 -0.12
N LEU A 113 6.38 -5.95 0.32
CA LEU A 113 5.95 -5.73 1.71
C LEU A 113 6.83 -6.48 2.73
N TRP A 114 7.46 -7.59 2.32
CA TRP A 114 8.30 -8.44 3.18
C TRP A 114 9.79 -8.21 3.04
N ARG A 115 10.20 -7.46 2.03
CA ARG A 115 11.61 -7.08 1.84
C ARG A 115 12.01 -5.85 2.65
N TRP A 116 11.02 -5.06 3.09
CA TRP A 116 11.24 -3.72 3.62
C TRP A 116 10.58 -3.57 4.99
N HIS A 117 11.17 -2.74 5.84
CA HIS A 117 10.82 -2.58 7.25
C HIS A 117 9.36 -2.21 7.49
N ALA A 118 8.83 -2.74 8.60
CA ALA A 118 7.61 -2.25 9.21
C ALA A 118 7.71 -0.73 9.48
N GLY A 119 6.77 0.03 8.94
CA GLY A 119 6.60 1.45 9.17
C GLY A 119 5.26 1.74 9.84
N GLU A 120 4.97 3.01 10.06
CA GLU A 120 3.72 3.46 10.70
C GLU A 120 2.46 2.91 9.99
N ALA A 121 2.48 2.84 8.65
CA ALA A 121 1.35 2.30 7.87
C ALA A 121 1.12 0.81 8.12
N SER A 122 2.18 0.00 8.24
CA SER A 122 2.07 -1.43 8.54
C SER A 122 1.60 -1.66 9.98
N GLU A 123 2.07 -0.87 10.93
CA GLU A 123 1.62 -0.92 12.33
C GLU A 123 0.13 -0.55 12.44
N ALA A 124 -0.32 0.49 11.74
CA ALA A 124 -1.73 0.88 11.68
C ALA A 124 -2.61 -0.21 11.03
N CYS A 125 -2.10 -0.93 10.04
CA CYS A 125 -2.78 -2.06 9.43
C CYS A 125 -2.90 -3.24 10.41
N LEU A 126 -1.82 -3.57 11.13
CA LEU A 126 -1.84 -4.59 12.18
C LEU A 126 -2.75 -4.22 13.35
N ALA A 127 -2.81 -2.94 13.73
CA ALA A 127 -3.76 -2.47 14.74
C ALA A 127 -5.21 -2.71 14.31
N ALA A 128 -5.57 -2.50 13.04
CA ALA A 128 -6.90 -2.83 12.53
C ALA A 128 -7.21 -4.33 12.64
N MET A 129 -6.24 -5.22 12.37
CA MET A 129 -6.38 -6.67 12.60
C MET A 129 -6.54 -7.00 14.08
N THR A 130 -5.80 -6.31 14.95
CA THR A 130 -5.89 -6.49 16.42
C THR A 130 -7.29 -6.16 16.93
N GLU A 131 -7.97 -5.15 16.39
CA GLU A 131 -9.36 -4.81 16.73
C GLU A 131 -10.35 -5.92 16.33
N LEU A 132 -10.13 -6.61 15.20
CA LEU A 132 -10.94 -7.78 14.84
C LEU A 132 -10.80 -8.91 15.85
N VAL A 133 -9.58 -9.16 16.34
CA VAL A 133 -9.33 -10.15 17.39
C VAL A 133 -10.01 -9.74 18.69
N ARG A 134 -9.89 -8.48 19.13
CA ARG A 134 -10.57 -7.96 20.31
C ARG A 134 -12.09 -8.12 20.25
N TYR A 135 -12.67 -7.86 19.10
CA TYR A 135 -14.09 -8.08 18.85
C TYR A 135 -14.48 -9.55 19.07
N GLY A 136 -13.68 -10.48 18.55
CA GLY A 136 -13.88 -11.92 18.75
C GLY A 136 -13.70 -12.37 20.20
N GLN A 137 -12.76 -11.76 20.95
CA GLN A 137 -12.54 -12.01 22.36
C GLN A 137 -13.71 -11.49 23.22
N ALA A 138 -14.22 -10.30 22.91
CA ALA A 138 -15.38 -9.71 23.59
C ALA A 138 -16.64 -10.59 23.42
N ALA A 139 -16.81 -11.21 22.26
CA ALA A 139 -17.89 -12.16 21.98
C ALA A 139 -17.65 -13.58 22.53
N GLY A 140 -16.51 -13.84 23.19
CA GLY A 140 -16.16 -15.16 23.72
C GLY A 140 -15.85 -16.22 22.66
N LYS A 141 -15.59 -15.81 21.41
CA LYS A 141 -15.30 -16.70 20.28
C LYS A 141 -13.80 -16.95 20.09
N ILE A 142 -12.96 -16.07 20.61
CA ILE A 142 -11.51 -16.17 20.60
C ILE A 142 -11.00 -16.24 22.03
N ARG A 143 -9.96 -17.05 22.28
CA ARG A 143 -9.34 -17.18 23.60
C ARG A 143 -8.87 -15.82 24.12
N ARG A 144 -8.96 -15.63 25.44
CA ARG A 144 -8.46 -14.44 26.14
C ARG A 144 -6.95 -14.55 26.30
N ASP A 145 -6.21 -13.97 25.39
CA ASP A 145 -4.77 -13.87 25.37
C ASP A 145 -4.39 -12.51 24.78
N ASP A 146 -3.12 -12.19 24.63
CA ASP A 146 -2.70 -10.94 24.00
C ASP A 146 -3.29 -10.83 22.57
N PRO A 147 -4.21 -9.88 22.31
CA PRO A 147 -4.85 -9.74 21.01
C PRO A 147 -3.88 -9.36 19.90
N HIS A 148 -2.80 -8.64 20.24
CA HIS A 148 -1.77 -8.26 19.28
C HIS A 148 -0.98 -9.49 18.81
N LEU A 149 -0.59 -10.36 19.75
CA LEU A 149 0.12 -11.60 19.42
C LEU A 149 -0.76 -12.55 18.59
N ILE A 150 -2.06 -12.64 18.91
CA ILE A 150 -3.02 -13.43 18.11
C ILE A 150 -3.14 -12.85 16.72
N ALA A 151 -3.27 -11.52 16.57
CA ALA A 151 -3.35 -10.85 15.28
C ALA A 151 -2.09 -11.09 14.44
N TRP A 152 -0.90 -11.01 15.04
CA TRP A 152 0.37 -11.36 14.39
C TRP A 152 0.40 -12.81 13.91
N SER A 153 -0.08 -13.74 14.74
CA SER A 153 -0.11 -15.17 14.39
C SER A 153 -1.04 -15.43 13.19
N ILE A 154 -2.23 -14.81 13.21
CA ILE A 154 -3.19 -14.90 12.10
C ILE A 154 -2.60 -14.29 10.83
N TRP A 155 -2.03 -13.10 10.93
CA TRP A 155 -1.39 -12.41 9.81
C TRP A 155 -0.30 -13.28 9.19
N SER A 156 0.61 -13.81 10.00
CA SER A 156 1.71 -14.66 9.53
C SER A 156 1.21 -15.92 8.84
N ALA A 157 0.14 -16.54 9.36
CA ALA A 157 -0.46 -17.73 8.75
C ALA A 157 -1.11 -17.42 7.39
N VAL A 158 -1.91 -16.35 7.31
CA VAL A 158 -2.56 -15.94 6.05
C VAL A 158 -1.51 -15.50 5.02
N HIS A 159 -0.49 -14.80 5.46
CA HIS A 159 0.62 -14.40 4.59
C HIS A 159 1.34 -15.62 4.02
N GLY A 160 1.73 -16.58 4.87
CA GLY A 160 2.37 -17.80 4.42
C GLY A 160 1.50 -18.57 3.42
N PHE A 161 0.19 -18.67 3.66
CA PHE A 161 -0.75 -19.28 2.73
C PHE A 161 -0.76 -18.58 1.36
N VAL A 162 -0.84 -17.25 1.34
CA VAL A 162 -0.87 -16.46 0.08
C VAL A 162 0.44 -16.57 -0.70
N GLN A 163 1.57 -16.77 -0.03
CA GLN A 163 2.88 -16.95 -0.70
C GLN A 163 2.98 -18.28 -1.48
N PHE A 164 2.16 -19.28 -1.15
CA PHE A 164 2.14 -20.58 -1.84
C PHE A 164 1.12 -20.64 -3.00
N GLU A 165 0.36 -19.59 -3.24
CA GLU A 165 -0.61 -19.49 -4.34
C GLU A 165 -0.02 -18.88 -5.61
#